data_14f44b0229a34f4c241c3669d3b0f74c
#
_entry.id   14f44b0229a34f4c241c3669d3b0f74c
#
_cell.length_a   1.000
_cell.length_b   1.000
_cell.length_c   1.000
_cell.angle_alpha   90.00
_cell.angle_beta   90.00
_cell.angle_gamma   90.00
#
_symmetry.space_group_name_H-M   'P 1'
#
loop_
_entity.id
_entity.type
_entity.pdbx_description
1 polymer ?
#
loop_
_entity_poly.entity_id
_entity_poly.type
_entity_poly.pdbx_seq_one_letter_code
_entity_poly.pdbx_strand_id
1 'polypeptide(L)'
;EILFEGKPIARNHPTGRMRKLYAGTMGDAYRGRIIRNTPDQITRRGIARTFQNIRLFGSMTVFENVLLARHLRRSSNVLTAMLRINRREEKRMREDAMQLLRVVGLEDVRDERATSLPYGKQRLLEIARALATEPSLLLLDEPAAGMNPQETEELGAFIQRIKKQFNLTILI
;
A
#
# COMPACT_ATOMS: atom_id res chain seq x y z
N GLU A 1 10.97 3.88 19.22
CA GLU A 1 10.98 2.68 18.39
C GLU A 1 9.54 2.33 17.99
N ILE A 2 9.35 1.93 16.72
CA ILE A 2 8.07 1.44 16.21
C ILE A 2 8.28 -0.01 15.80
N LEU A 3 7.43 -0.89 16.31
CA LEU A 3 7.43 -2.32 15.99
C LEU A 3 6.24 -2.65 15.12
N PHE A 4 6.45 -3.51 14.14
CA PHE A 4 5.40 -4.11 13.32
C PHE A 4 5.64 -5.62 13.24
N GLU A 5 4.65 -6.43 13.62
CA GLU A 5 4.77 -7.89 13.75
C GLU A 5 6.01 -8.32 14.54
N GLY A 6 6.28 -7.63 15.66
CA GLY A 6 7.43 -7.88 16.54
C GLY A 6 8.79 -7.43 15.98
N LYS A 7 8.85 -6.87 14.78
CA LYS A 7 10.09 -6.40 14.14
C LYS A 7 10.18 -4.88 14.16
N PRO A 8 11.34 -4.28 14.46
CA PRO A 8 11.49 -2.84 14.44
C PRO A 8 11.45 -2.33 12.99
N ILE A 9 10.51 -1.41 12.72
CA ILE A 9 10.37 -0.74 11.42
C ILE A 9 10.93 0.68 11.44
N ALA A 10 10.97 1.30 12.62
CA ALA A 10 11.63 2.58 12.81
C ALA A 10 12.25 2.65 14.20
N ARG A 11 13.48 3.14 14.27
CA ARG A 11 14.16 3.43 15.53
C ARG A 11 14.99 4.69 15.34
N ASN A 12 14.69 5.70 16.12
CA ASN A 12 15.46 6.93 16.15
C ASN A 12 16.03 7.16 17.55
N HIS A 13 17.14 7.86 17.61
CA HIS A 13 17.75 8.28 18.86
C HIS A 13 17.53 9.78 19.03
N PRO A 14 17.38 10.26 20.27
CA PRO A 14 17.36 11.68 20.53
C PRO A 14 18.65 12.34 20.05
N THR A 15 18.55 13.57 19.60
CA THR A 15 19.71 14.39 19.24
C THR A 15 20.63 14.56 20.45
N GLY A 16 21.91 14.94 20.25
CA GLY A 16 22.89 15.07 21.32
C GLY A 16 22.42 15.95 22.49
N ARG A 17 21.59 16.99 22.20
CA ARG A 17 20.98 17.85 23.22
C ARG A 17 19.92 17.11 24.06
N MET A 18 19.11 16.26 23.42
CA MET A 18 18.10 15.44 24.10
C MET A 18 18.73 14.28 24.88
N ARG A 19 19.88 13.74 24.43
CA ARG A 19 20.63 12.71 25.18
C ARG A 19 21.07 13.19 26.54
N LYS A 20 21.49 14.48 26.66
CA LYS A 20 21.88 15.06 27.96
C LYS A 20 20.70 15.20 28.92
N LEU A 21 19.48 15.44 28.42
CA LEU A 21 18.25 15.54 29.23
C LEU A 21 17.77 14.16 29.76
N TYR A 22 18.07 13.08 29.04
CA TYR A 22 17.60 11.73 29.36
C TYR A 22 18.72 10.77 29.81
N ALA A 23 19.89 11.29 30.18
CA ALA A 23 21.09 10.49 30.41
C ALA A 23 21.06 9.59 31.68
N GLY A 24 20.08 9.73 32.57
CA GLY A 24 20.09 9.02 33.85
C GLY A 24 19.50 7.59 33.85
N THR A 25 18.40 7.37 33.13
CA THR A 25 17.61 6.12 33.27
C THR A 25 17.30 5.42 31.96
N MET A 26 17.53 6.04 30.82
CA MET A 26 17.16 5.54 29.49
C MET A 26 18.36 5.23 28.57
N GLY A 27 19.58 5.20 29.09
CA GLY A 27 20.79 4.95 28.29
C GLY A 27 20.74 3.63 27.52
N ASP A 28 20.13 2.60 28.09
CA ASP A 28 20.02 1.28 27.49
C ASP A 28 18.98 1.23 26.35
N ALA A 29 17.92 2.02 26.43
CA ALA A 29 16.91 2.12 25.38
C ALA A 29 17.46 2.71 24.05
N TYR A 30 18.61 3.41 24.11
CA TYR A 30 19.23 4.05 22.95
C TYR A 30 20.46 3.30 22.40
N ARG A 31 20.76 2.10 22.89
CA ARG A 31 21.91 1.31 22.42
C ARG A 31 21.70 0.67 21.05
N GLY A 32 20.47 0.55 20.57
CA GLY A 32 20.16 -0.07 19.28
C GLY A 32 20.59 0.80 18.08
N ARG A 33 20.84 0.16 16.94
CA ARG A 33 21.11 0.84 15.67
C ARG A 33 19.90 1.68 15.23
N ILE A 34 20.13 2.87 14.69
CA ILE A 34 19.08 3.69 14.05
C ILE A 34 18.51 2.92 12.86
N ILE A 35 17.19 2.82 12.78
CA ILE A 35 16.47 2.17 11.69
C ILE A 35 15.63 3.22 10.98
N ARG A 36 15.91 3.42 9.70
CA ARG A 36 15.14 4.28 8.80
C ARG A 36 14.84 3.47 7.55
N ASN A 37 13.61 3.00 7.44
CA ASN A 37 13.17 2.31 6.24
C ASN A 37 12.66 3.33 5.21
N THR A 38 12.93 3.07 3.94
CA THR A 38 12.32 3.78 2.82
C THR A 38 10.86 3.35 2.63
N PRO A 39 10.00 4.15 1.99
CA PRO A 39 8.59 3.79 1.77
C PRO A 39 8.39 2.44 1.08
N ASP A 40 9.24 2.10 0.11
CA ASP A 40 9.19 0.80 -0.57
C ASP A 40 9.54 -0.36 0.39
N GLN A 41 10.51 -0.18 1.30
CA GLN A 41 10.85 -1.17 2.32
C GLN A 41 9.69 -1.38 3.30
N ILE A 42 9.00 -0.31 3.69
CA ILE A 42 7.81 -0.38 4.55
C ILE A 42 6.68 -1.13 3.83
N THR A 43 6.45 -0.83 2.55
CA THR A 43 5.43 -1.54 1.75
C THR A 43 5.77 -3.03 1.60
N ARG A 44 7.03 -3.38 1.36
CA ARG A 44 7.49 -4.79 1.31
C ARG A 44 7.30 -5.54 2.63
N ARG A 45 7.26 -4.83 3.75
CA ARG A 45 6.98 -5.41 5.08
C ARG A 45 5.49 -5.64 5.32
N GLY A 46 4.63 -5.24 4.41
CA GLY A 46 3.18 -5.46 4.52
C GLY A 46 2.40 -4.27 5.06
N ILE A 47 2.94 -3.05 5.00
CA ILE A 47 2.21 -1.83 5.37
C ILE A 47 1.95 -1.02 4.10
N ALA A 48 0.69 -0.81 3.75
CA ALA A 48 0.30 0.10 2.68
C ALA A 48 -0.46 1.31 3.25
N ARG A 49 -0.27 2.46 2.62
CA ARG A 49 -0.98 3.70 2.96
C ARG A 49 -1.53 4.35 1.71
N THR A 50 -2.79 4.76 1.74
CA THR A 50 -3.34 5.72 0.78
C THR A 50 -2.99 7.15 1.23
N PHE A 51 -3.09 8.10 0.31
CA PHE A 51 -2.84 9.50 0.62
C PHE A 51 -4.16 10.27 0.63
N GLN A 52 -4.22 11.37 1.37
CA GLN A 52 -5.37 12.28 1.37
C GLN A 52 -5.67 12.78 -0.06
N ASN A 53 -4.64 13.19 -0.80
CA ASN A 53 -4.76 13.49 -2.23
C ASN A 53 -4.48 12.22 -3.05
N ILE A 54 -5.42 11.83 -3.89
CA ILE A 54 -5.29 10.66 -4.77
C ILE A 54 -4.04 10.78 -5.64
N ARG A 55 -3.17 9.78 -5.57
CA ARG A 55 -1.93 9.71 -6.35
C ARG A 55 -1.96 8.52 -7.30
N LEU A 56 -2.59 8.71 -8.45
CA LEU A 56 -2.62 7.74 -9.54
C LEU A 56 -1.60 8.13 -10.63
N PHE A 57 -1.15 7.13 -11.37
CA PHE A 57 -0.43 7.36 -12.62
C PHE A 57 -1.44 7.72 -13.71
N GLY A 58 -1.69 9.02 -13.89
CA GLY A 58 -2.78 9.54 -14.71
C GLY A 58 -2.68 9.19 -16.20
N SER A 59 -1.46 9.00 -16.72
CA SER A 59 -1.21 8.58 -18.10
C SER A 59 -1.43 7.08 -18.34
N MET A 60 -1.50 6.29 -17.27
CA MET A 60 -1.72 4.84 -17.32
C MET A 60 -3.20 4.51 -17.23
N THR A 61 -3.56 3.34 -17.75
CA THR A 61 -4.89 2.77 -17.60
C THR A 61 -5.14 2.33 -16.14
N VAL A 62 -6.41 2.08 -15.82
CA VAL A 62 -6.84 1.50 -14.53
C VAL A 62 -6.09 0.19 -14.27
N PHE A 63 -6.04 -0.70 -15.27
CA PHE A 63 -5.34 -1.97 -15.17
C PHE A 63 -3.83 -1.80 -14.94
N GLU A 64 -3.17 -0.93 -15.71
CA GLU A 64 -1.74 -0.69 -15.57
C GLU A 64 -1.36 -0.12 -14.20
N ASN A 65 -2.21 0.73 -13.61
CA ASN A 65 -2.01 1.24 -12.27
C ASN A 65 -1.94 0.12 -11.22
N VAL A 66 -2.82 -0.88 -11.30
CA VAL A 66 -2.84 -2.02 -10.38
C VAL A 66 -1.68 -2.98 -10.66
N LEU A 67 -1.43 -3.27 -11.95
CA LEU A 67 -0.35 -4.16 -12.36
C LEU A 67 1.03 -3.64 -11.91
N LEU A 68 1.26 -2.32 -12.02
CA LEU A 68 2.51 -1.71 -11.57
C LEU A 68 2.75 -1.92 -10.06
N ALA A 69 1.69 -1.84 -9.24
CA ALA A 69 1.80 -2.07 -7.81
C ALA A 69 2.13 -3.54 -7.46
N ARG A 70 1.67 -4.50 -8.28
CA ARG A 70 2.05 -5.92 -8.13
C ARG A 70 3.54 -6.18 -8.31
N HIS A 71 4.23 -5.38 -9.13
CA HIS A 71 5.67 -5.52 -9.35
C HIS A 71 6.51 -5.36 -8.08
N LEU A 72 6.03 -4.68 -7.04
CA LEU A 72 6.71 -4.60 -5.75
C LEU A 72 6.91 -5.96 -5.07
N ARG A 73 6.05 -6.94 -5.38
CA ARG A 73 6.12 -8.31 -4.86
C ARG A 73 6.98 -9.24 -5.73
N ARG A 74 7.47 -8.74 -6.84
CA ARG A 74 8.28 -9.55 -7.74
C ARG A 74 9.61 -9.91 -7.10
N SER A 75 9.91 -11.20 -7.04
CA SER A 75 11.17 -11.75 -6.52
C SER A 75 12.26 -11.90 -7.59
N SER A 76 11.97 -11.56 -8.85
CA SER A 76 12.88 -11.81 -9.95
C SER A 76 14.13 -10.93 -9.90
N ASN A 77 15.29 -11.57 -9.83
CA ASN A 77 16.59 -10.95 -10.05
C ASN A 77 16.78 -10.66 -11.55
N VAL A 78 17.68 -9.71 -11.87
CA VAL A 78 18.01 -9.31 -13.27
C VAL A 78 18.35 -10.52 -14.14
N LEU A 79 18.99 -11.55 -13.59
CA LEU A 79 19.35 -12.80 -14.29
C LEU A 79 18.12 -13.63 -14.70
N THR A 80 17.09 -13.71 -13.86
CA THR A 80 15.85 -14.43 -14.18
C THR A 80 14.98 -13.67 -15.18
N ALA A 81 15.09 -12.34 -15.20
CA ALA A 81 14.45 -11.49 -16.21
C ALA A 81 15.04 -11.73 -17.62
N MET A 82 16.36 -11.92 -17.72
CA MET A 82 17.05 -12.22 -18.99
C MET A 82 16.69 -13.59 -19.58
N LEU A 83 16.37 -14.57 -18.75
CA LEU A 83 16.15 -15.97 -19.16
C LEU A 83 14.71 -16.29 -19.56
N ARG A 84 13.84 -15.31 -19.81
CA ARG A 84 12.41 -15.49 -20.21
C ARG A 84 11.58 -16.44 -19.30
N ILE A 85 12.04 -16.75 -18.09
CA ILE A 85 11.35 -17.62 -17.12
C ILE A 85 10.10 -16.91 -16.56
N ASN A 86 9.94 -15.63 -16.85
CA ASN A 86 8.95 -14.72 -16.24
C ASN A 86 7.54 -14.77 -16.85
N ARG A 87 7.28 -15.51 -17.94
CA ARG A 87 5.94 -15.49 -18.56
C ARG A 87 4.84 -16.00 -17.63
N ARG A 88 5.15 -17.00 -16.80
CA ARG A 88 4.17 -17.56 -15.85
C ARG A 88 3.88 -16.59 -14.71
N GLU A 89 4.93 -15.92 -14.20
CA GLU A 89 4.81 -14.91 -13.14
C GLU A 89 4.05 -13.68 -13.66
N GLU A 90 4.37 -13.20 -14.85
CA GLU A 90 3.67 -12.09 -15.49
C GLU A 90 2.20 -12.40 -15.73
N LYS A 91 1.88 -13.63 -16.20
CA LYS A 91 0.50 -14.08 -16.36
C LYS A 91 -0.25 -14.05 -15.02
N ARG A 92 0.34 -14.58 -13.94
CA ARG A 92 -0.24 -14.53 -12.59
C ARG A 92 -0.48 -13.10 -12.12
N MET A 93 0.50 -12.21 -12.27
CA MET A 93 0.34 -10.80 -11.88
C MET A 93 -0.81 -10.12 -12.63
N ARG A 94 -0.99 -10.43 -13.92
CA ARG A 94 -2.13 -9.93 -14.72
C ARG A 94 -3.45 -10.49 -14.23
N GLU A 95 -3.52 -11.79 -13.94
CA GLU A 95 -4.70 -12.45 -13.38
C GLU A 95 -5.07 -11.87 -12.02
N ASP A 96 -4.09 -11.70 -11.13
CA ASP A 96 -4.27 -11.10 -9.81
C ASP A 96 -4.74 -9.64 -9.90
N ALA A 97 -4.15 -8.84 -10.81
CA ALA A 97 -4.56 -7.46 -11.04
C ALA A 97 -6.01 -7.39 -11.52
N MET A 98 -6.41 -8.27 -12.45
CA MET A 98 -7.81 -8.38 -12.91
C MET A 98 -8.75 -8.79 -11.77
N GLN A 99 -8.34 -9.74 -10.94
CA GLN A 99 -9.15 -10.15 -9.78
C GLN A 99 -9.34 -8.99 -8.80
N LEU A 100 -8.30 -8.20 -8.54
CA LEU A 100 -8.42 -7.00 -7.70
C LEU A 100 -9.38 -5.99 -8.31
N LEU A 101 -9.33 -5.76 -9.63
CA LEU A 101 -10.26 -4.86 -10.31
C LEU A 101 -11.72 -5.35 -10.21
N ARG A 102 -11.97 -6.66 -10.27
CA ARG A 102 -13.30 -7.24 -10.00
C ARG A 102 -13.76 -6.96 -8.57
N VAL A 103 -12.89 -7.17 -7.60
CA VAL A 103 -13.20 -6.92 -6.18
C VAL A 103 -13.59 -5.47 -5.93
N VAL A 104 -12.92 -4.51 -6.59
CA VAL A 104 -13.22 -3.08 -6.43
C VAL A 104 -14.28 -2.57 -7.41
N GLY A 105 -14.81 -3.42 -8.32
CA GLY A 105 -15.85 -3.03 -9.29
C GLY A 105 -15.35 -2.10 -10.40
N LEU A 106 -14.09 -2.26 -10.83
CA LEU A 106 -13.46 -1.45 -11.88
C LEU A 106 -13.05 -2.27 -13.12
N GLU A 107 -13.53 -3.52 -13.24
CA GLU A 107 -13.18 -4.39 -14.37
C GLU A 107 -13.64 -3.81 -15.73
N ASP A 108 -14.84 -3.24 -15.78
CA ASP A 108 -15.44 -2.71 -17.00
C ASP A 108 -14.70 -1.48 -17.54
N VAL A 109 -14.00 -0.74 -16.67
CA VAL A 109 -13.24 0.47 -17.01
C VAL A 109 -11.74 0.24 -17.01
N ARG A 110 -11.29 -1.01 -17.02
CA ARG A 110 -9.86 -1.39 -16.89
C ARG A 110 -8.94 -0.74 -17.92
N ASP A 111 -9.44 -0.51 -19.13
CA ASP A 111 -8.69 0.04 -20.26
C ASP A 111 -8.78 1.57 -20.33
N GLU A 112 -9.61 2.20 -19.48
CA GLU A 112 -9.70 3.65 -19.38
C GLU A 112 -8.49 4.25 -18.66
N ARG A 113 -8.19 5.51 -18.96
CA ARG A 113 -7.16 6.25 -18.20
C ARG A 113 -7.64 6.51 -16.79
N ALA A 114 -6.73 6.40 -15.82
CA ALA A 114 -7.06 6.63 -14.41
C ALA A 114 -7.66 8.02 -14.15
N THR A 115 -7.24 9.03 -14.92
CA THR A 115 -7.75 10.42 -14.81
C THR A 115 -9.13 10.63 -15.38
N SER A 116 -9.64 9.75 -16.25
CA SER A 116 -10.99 9.86 -16.80
C SER A 116 -12.08 9.33 -15.86
N LEU A 117 -11.67 8.62 -14.80
CA LEU A 117 -12.61 8.10 -13.83
C LEU A 117 -13.23 9.20 -12.95
N PRO A 118 -14.52 9.05 -12.56
CA PRO A 118 -15.11 9.83 -11.47
C PRO A 118 -14.30 9.69 -10.16
N TYR A 119 -14.35 10.72 -9.31
CA TYR A 119 -13.56 10.78 -8.09
C TYR A 119 -13.69 9.55 -7.19
N GLY A 120 -14.90 9.07 -6.94
CA GLY A 120 -15.15 7.86 -6.15
C GLY A 120 -14.47 6.62 -6.74
N LYS A 121 -14.48 6.44 -8.07
CA LYS A 121 -13.79 5.34 -8.76
C LYS A 121 -12.27 5.50 -8.70
N GLN A 122 -11.75 6.73 -8.76
CA GLN A 122 -10.31 6.98 -8.56
C GLN A 122 -9.87 6.56 -7.14
N ARG A 123 -10.69 6.82 -6.12
CA ARG A 123 -10.42 6.39 -4.74
C ARG A 123 -10.43 4.86 -4.62
N LEU A 124 -11.38 4.17 -5.24
CA LEU A 124 -11.38 2.70 -5.30
C LEU A 124 -10.13 2.15 -6.00
N LEU A 125 -9.68 2.79 -7.08
CA LEU A 125 -8.46 2.41 -7.78
C LEU A 125 -7.21 2.61 -6.90
N GLU A 126 -7.15 3.67 -6.11
CA GLU A 126 -6.05 3.90 -5.16
C GLU A 126 -6.00 2.78 -4.10
N ILE A 127 -7.16 2.38 -3.56
CA ILE A 127 -7.25 1.25 -2.62
C ILE A 127 -6.85 -0.07 -3.32
N ALA A 128 -7.29 -0.31 -4.56
CA ALA A 128 -6.88 -1.49 -5.33
C ALA A 128 -5.35 -1.56 -5.52
N ARG A 129 -4.70 -0.44 -5.77
CA ARG A 129 -3.23 -0.37 -5.85
C ARG A 129 -2.57 -0.70 -4.51
N ALA A 130 -3.13 -0.21 -3.41
CA ALA A 130 -2.63 -0.55 -2.08
C ALA A 130 -2.79 -2.05 -1.80
N LEU A 131 -3.96 -2.65 -2.12
CA LEU A 131 -4.21 -4.08 -2.00
C LEU A 131 -3.28 -4.93 -2.87
N ALA A 132 -2.91 -4.43 -4.07
CA ALA A 132 -1.99 -5.12 -4.98
C ALA A 132 -0.61 -5.35 -4.36
N THR A 133 -0.22 -4.61 -3.34
CA THR A 133 1.02 -4.83 -2.58
C THR A 133 0.88 -5.91 -1.50
N GLU A 134 -0.27 -6.58 -1.38
CA GLU A 134 -0.58 -7.62 -0.38
C GLU A 134 -0.24 -7.18 1.05
N PRO A 135 -0.81 -6.08 1.55
CA PRO A 135 -0.51 -5.61 2.89
C PRO A 135 -1.17 -6.48 3.94
N SER A 136 -0.60 -6.54 5.16
CA SER A 136 -1.29 -6.99 6.37
C SER A 136 -1.89 -5.82 7.16
N LEU A 137 -1.34 -4.60 6.96
CA LEU A 137 -1.86 -3.36 7.52
C LEU A 137 -2.10 -2.34 6.40
N LEU A 138 -3.35 -1.88 6.29
CA LEU A 138 -3.76 -0.84 5.35
C LEU A 138 -4.14 0.43 6.13
N LEU A 139 -3.45 1.53 5.85
CA LEU A 139 -3.72 2.85 6.41
C LEU A 139 -4.50 3.67 5.38
N LEU A 140 -5.71 4.07 5.71
CA LEU A 140 -6.58 4.90 4.87
C LEU A 140 -6.66 6.30 5.47
N ASP A 141 -6.11 7.29 4.77
CA ASP A 141 -6.07 8.68 5.22
C ASP A 141 -7.27 9.43 4.65
N GLU A 142 -8.26 9.75 5.50
CA GLU A 142 -9.50 10.43 5.14
C GLU A 142 -10.14 9.87 3.85
N PRO A 143 -10.44 8.57 3.76
CA PRO A 143 -10.82 7.94 2.50
C PRO A 143 -12.14 8.46 1.91
N ALA A 144 -13.03 9.01 2.73
CA ALA A 144 -14.33 9.56 2.34
C ALA A 144 -14.31 11.08 2.08
N ALA A 145 -13.14 11.74 2.18
CA ALA A 145 -13.07 13.18 1.95
C ALA A 145 -13.56 13.55 0.55
N GLY A 146 -14.52 14.50 0.47
CA GLY A 146 -15.10 14.97 -0.79
C GLY A 146 -16.18 14.04 -1.39
N MET A 147 -16.59 12.98 -0.70
CA MET A 147 -17.69 12.11 -1.11
C MET A 147 -19.04 12.59 -0.54
N ASN A 148 -20.12 12.29 -1.25
CA ASN A 148 -21.46 12.48 -0.72
C ASN A 148 -21.82 11.39 0.31
N PRO A 149 -22.91 11.54 1.09
CA PRO A 149 -23.28 10.58 2.13
C PRO A 149 -23.47 9.14 1.61
N GLN A 150 -24.06 8.97 0.44
CA GLN A 150 -24.27 7.66 -0.17
C GLN A 150 -22.95 6.99 -0.57
N GLU A 151 -22.06 7.74 -1.24
CA GLU A 151 -20.72 7.25 -1.60
C GLU A 151 -19.88 6.89 -0.36
N THR A 152 -20.05 7.64 0.74
CA THR A 152 -19.38 7.36 2.02
C THR A 152 -19.85 6.05 2.62
N GLU A 153 -21.17 5.77 2.59
CA GLU A 153 -21.74 4.52 3.07
C GLU A 153 -21.27 3.32 2.21
N GLU A 154 -21.31 3.47 0.89
CA GLU A 154 -20.82 2.46 -0.06
C GLU A 154 -19.34 2.15 0.15
N LEU A 155 -18.50 3.19 0.36
CA LEU A 155 -17.09 3.04 0.67
C LEU A 155 -16.90 2.31 2.02
N GLY A 156 -17.68 2.66 3.04
CA GLY A 156 -17.65 1.99 4.35
C GLY A 156 -17.95 0.49 4.24
N ALA A 157 -19.01 0.14 3.52
CA ALA A 157 -19.37 -1.26 3.24
C ALA A 157 -18.27 -1.99 2.45
N PHE A 158 -17.68 -1.32 1.47
CA PHE A 158 -16.56 -1.83 0.70
C PHE A 158 -15.33 -2.12 1.59
N ILE A 159 -14.96 -1.18 2.47
CA ILE A 159 -13.83 -1.35 3.40
C ILE A 159 -14.04 -2.56 4.32
N GLN A 160 -15.24 -2.75 4.85
CA GLN A 160 -15.56 -3.93 5.68
C GLN A 160 -15.46 -5.24 4.88
N ARG A 161 -15.86 -5.23 3.61
CA ARG A 161 -15.75 -6.39 2.71
C ARG A 161 -14.30 -6.77 2.46
N ILE A 162 -13.44 -5.81 2.06
CA ILE A 162 -12.03 -6.09 1.79
C ILE A 162 -11.26 -6.50 3.04
N LYS A 163 -11.58 -5.91 4.21
CA LYS A 163 -11.01 -6.30 5.50
C LYS A 163 -11.18 -7.80 5.75
N LYS A 164 -12.39 -8.32 5.55
CA LYS A 164 -12.71 -9.76 5.73
C LYS A 164 -12.07 -10.61 4.63
N GLN A 165 -12.21 -10.19 3.36
CA GLN A 165 -11.76 -10.97 2.22
C GLN A 165 -10.24 -11.17 2.17
N PHE A 166 -9.47 -10.15 2.54
CA PHE A 166 -8.01 -10.17 2.51
C PHE A 166 -7.37 -10.34 3.90
N ASN A 167 -8.17 -10.57 4.95
CA ASN A 167 -7.70 -10.70 6.34
C ASN A 167 -6.79 -9.52 6.77
N LEU A 168 -7.26 -8.29 6.52
CA LEU A 168 -6.49 -7.07 6.76
C LEU A 168 -6.72 -6.48 8.14
N THR A 169 -5.68 -5.87 8.70
CA THR A 169 -5.86 -4.81 9.69
C THR A 169 -5.97 -3.47 8.95
N ILE A 170 -7.04 -2.72 9.23
CA ILE A 170 -7.27 -1.41 8.59
C ILE A 170 -7.33 -0.35 9.68
N LEU A 171 -6.57 0.74 9.48
CA LEU A 171 -6.61 1.96 10.29
C LEU A 171 -7.11 3.11 9.40
N ILE A 172 -8.11 3.83 9.89
CA ILE A 172 -8.76 4.98 9.23
C ILE A 172 -8.58 6.20 10.11
#